data_4a0f2db6a9e4723e6c192672e5744e30
#
_entry.id   4a0f2db6a9e4723e6c192672e5744e30
#
_cell.length_a   1.000
_cell.length_b   1.000
_cell.length_c   1.000
_cell.angle_alpha   90.00
_cell.angle_beta   90.00
_cell.angle_gamma   90.00
#
_symmetry.space_group_name_H-M   'P 1'
#
loop_
_entity.id
_entity.type
_entity.pdbx_description
1 polymer ?
#
loop_
_entity_poly.entity_id
_entity_poly.type
_entity_poly.pdbx_seq_one_letter_code
_entity_poly.pdbx_strand_id
1 'polypeptide(L)'
;MIEFKHLSFSYDSHGEQEAGQRSEDLQDINLTVHDGECVLLTGRSGCGKTTITRLVNGLVPHFYPGKLCGEVLLDGRNVSEIPMYETASLVGSVFQNPRTQFFNVDTDSEIAFGLENRAFPREQIEEKVANAAKDLKIENLRGRNIFSLSGGEKQKIAFASVYAMNPSVYLLDEPSSNLDMESVASLQSHLKMLKSQGKTILIVEHRLHYLMDIADRIIVLNEGRIKKDYSAREFLSLSDEERRSMGLRTTDLRKELPLVTSGKEQETWLEPKNVSLFYKKKAVLENINAKFSQGEVIALVGKNGVGKTTFSRALCGLHKEIKGDFLRDGRIISKKTRQKISYMVMQDVNYELFAESVKAECSFGIKNPDANLVAETMAALELTPFSERHPGTLSGGQKQRLAVAVGQICKKELILFDEPTSGLDYESMEKVAKIVRKLSEQGKILFIVTHDYEFFCRTCSRMLVFSDGEIHCDLQCRAENKEEIRQLFFSAAGEK
;
A
#
# COMPACT_ATOMS: atom_id res chain seq x y z
N MET A 1 2.53 -27.60 -9.23
CA MET A 1 1.54 -27.80 -8.14
C MET A 1 2.20 -27.47 -6.80
N ILE A 2 1.49 -26.77 -5.90
CA ILE A 2 1.96 -26.46 -4.53
C ILE A 2 1.05 -27.17 -3.54
N GLU A 3 1.61 -27.88 -2.55
CA GLU A 3 0.83 -28.57 -1.53
C GLU A 3 1.37 -28.23 -0.13
N PHE A 4 0.48 -27.90 0.79
CA PHE A 4 0.74 -27.79 2.22
C PHE A 4 0.07 -28.96 2.91
N LYS A 5 0.84 -29.74 3.69
CA LYS A 5 0.35 -30.92 4.42
C LYS A 5 0.59 -30.78 5.92
N HIS A 6 -0.50 -30.58 6.67
CA HIS A 6 -0.49 -30.43 8.13
C HIS A 6 0.57 -29.43 8.61
N LEU A 7 0.72 -28.32 7.86
CA LEU A 7 1.78 -27.36 8.10
C LEU A 7 1.46 -26.45 9.26
N SER A 8 2.36 -26.44 10.26
CA SER A 8 2.41 -25.46 11.35
C SER A 8 3.77 -24.81 11.40
N PHE A 9 3.82 -23.51 11.68
CA PHE A 9 5.07 -22.77 11.76
C PHE A 9 5.00 -21.68 12.82
N SER A 10 6.13 -21.47 13.55
CA SER A 10 6.32 -20.32 14.41
C SER A 10 7.74 -19.78 14.26
N TYR A 11 7.88 -18.45 14.13
CA TYR A 11 9.19 -17.80 14.10
C TYR A 11 9.92 -17.95 15.45
N ASP A 12 11.26 -18.08 15.40
CA ASP A 12 12.07 -18.00 16.61
C ASP A 12 12.04 -16.55 17.13
N SER A 13 11.57 -16.37 18.37
CA SER A 13 11.58 -15.07 19.02
C SER A 13 13.01 -14.69 19.40
N HIS A 14 13.61 -13.70 18.76
CA HIS A 14 14.81 -13.04 19.26
C HIS A 14 14.42 -12.13 20.43
N GLY A 15 14.68 -12.58 21.66
CA GLY A 15 14.47 -11.83 22.89
C GLY A 15 13.46 -12.51 23.83
N GLU A 16 13.82 -12.48 25.11
CA GLU A 16 13.06 -13.06 26.23
C GLU A 16 11.60 -12.68 26.21
N GLN A 17 10.75 -13.60 25.75
CA GLN A 17 9.33 -13.59 26.06
C GLN A 17 9.07 -14.75 27.01
N GLU A 18 8.46 -14.40 28.16
CA GLU A 18 8.02 -15.31 29.15
C GLU A 18 7.33 -16.55 28.55
N ALA A 19 7.60 -17.73 29.14
CA ALA A 19 7.12 -19.04 28.72
C ALA A 19 5.59 -19.20 28.94
N GLY A 20 4.78 -18.36 28.29
CA GLY A 20 3.33 -18.39 28.38
C GLY A 20 2.69 -17.95 27.06
N GLN A 21 2.21 -18.93 26.28
CA GLN A 21 1.48 -18.79 25.02
C GLN A 21 2.31 -18.29 23.82
N ARG A 22 3.13 -19.15 23.23
CA ARG A 22 3.56 -19.04 21.83
C ARG A 22 2.35 -19.37 20.96
N SER A 23 1.70 -18.37 20.40
CA SER A 23 0.76 -18.61 19.30
C SER A 23 1.60 -19.00 18.08
N GLU A 24 1.32 -20.15 17.50
CA GLU A 24 1.86 -20.53 16.20
C GLU A 24 1.41 -19.48 15.16
N ASP A 25 2.36 -18.99 14.32
CA ASP A 25 2.04 -18.02 13.26
C ASP A 25 1.18 -18.66 12.17
N LEU A 26 1.35 -19.99 11.96
CA LEU A 26 0.51 -20.85 11.11
C LEU A 26 0.18 -22.14 11.85
N GLN A 27 -1.07 -22.62 11.72
CA GLN A 27 -1.57 -23.76 12.44
C GLN A 27 -2.35 -24.68 11.51
N ASP A 28 -1.84 -25.91 11.32
CA ASP A 28 -2.47 -26.99 10.55
C ASP A 28 -2.99 -26.53 9.18
N ILE A 29 -2.12 -25.88 8.39
CA ILE A 29 -2.45 -25.46 7.03
C ILE A 29 -2.46 -26.68 6.12
N ASN A 30 -3.61 -26.94 5.50
CA ASN A 30 -3.82 -27.92 4.46
C ASN A 30 -4.35 -27.18 3.22
N LEU A 31 -3.54 -27.09 2.16
CA LEU A 31 -3.86 -26.33 0.96
C LEU A 31 -3.17 -26.96 -0.25
N THR A 32 -3.91 -27.13 -1.33
CA THR A 32 -3.36 -27.48 -2.64
C THR A 32 -3.67 -26.38 -3.64
N VAL A 33 -2.64 -25.90 -4.34
CA VAL A 33 -2.76 -25.01 -5.50
C VAL A 33 -2.38 -25.80 -6.74
N HIS A 34 -3.33 -25.98 -7.64
CA HIS A 34 -3.15 -26.76 -8.85
C HIS A 34 -2.39 -25.99 -9.93
N ASP A 35 -1.80 -26.72 -10.88
CA ASP A 35 -1.12 -26.08 -12.01
C ASP A 35 -2.08 -25.24 -12.85
N GLY A 36 -1.63 -24.04 -13.21
CA GLY A 36 -2.45 -23.05 -13.94
C GLY A 36 -3.55 -22.38 -13.13
N GLU A 37 -3.69 -22.70 -11.84
CA GLU A 37 -4.67 -22.08 -10.95
C GLU A 37 -4.17 -20.72 -10.44
N CYS A 38 -5.09 -19.76 -10.34
CA CYS A 38 -4.86 -18.48 -9.68
C CYS A 38 -5.58 -18.46 -8.32
N VAL A 39 -4.82 -18.57 -7.25
CA VAL A 39 -5.32 -18.58 -5.88
C VAL A 39 -5.01 -17.26 -5.19
N LEU A 40 -6.05 -16.61 -4.67
CA LEU A 40 -5.96 -15.41 -3.86
C LEU A 40 -5.97 -15.78 -2.37
N LEU A 41 -4.91 -15.43 -1.65
CA LEU A 41 -4.87 -15.46 -0.19
C LEU A 41 -5.25 -14.10 0.37
N THR A 42 -6.27 -14.04 1.20
CA THR A 42 -6.72 -12.80 1.83
C THR A 42 -7.06 -13.04 3.31
N GLY A 43 -7.29 -11.97 4.05
CA GLY A 43 -7.56 -12.00 5.49
C GLY A 43 -6.96 -10.81 6.21
N ARG A 44 -7.14 -10.73 7.52
CA ARG A 44 -6.64 -9.62 8.35
C ARG A 44 -5.12 -9.50 8.31
N SER A 45 -4.60 -8.32 8.57
CA SER A 45 -3.16 -8.10 8.71
C SER A 45 -2.62 -8.94 9.89
N GLY A 46 -1.46 -9.59 9.67
CA GLY A 46 -0.83 -10.46 10.67
C GLY A 46 -1.42 -11.88 10.80
N CYS A 47 -2.34 -12.29 9.93
CA CYS A 47 -2.92 -13.64 9.96
C CYS A 47 -2.07 -14.75 9.31
N GLY A 48 -0.82 -14.46 8.91
CA GLY A 48 0.11 -15.46 8.38
C GLY A 48 0.27 -15.51 6.84
N LYS A 49 -0.35 -14.61 6.08
CA LYS A 49 -0.30 -14.60 4.59
C LYS A 49 1.14 -14.54 4.05
N THR A 50 1.93 -13.57 4.50
CA THR A 50 3.34 -13.44 4.10
C THR A 50 4.19 -14.63 4.56
N THR A 51 3.83 -15.29 5.66
CA THR A 51 4.51 -16.52 6.10
C THR A 51 4.26 -17.66 5.12
N ILE A 52 3.04 -17.80 4.58
CA ILE A 52 2.74 -18.76 3.51
C ILE A 52 3.60 -18.48 2.27
N THR A 53 3.72 -17.21 1.83
CA THR A 53 4.55 -16.87 0.68
C THR A 53 6.03 -17.21 0.92
N ARG A 54 6.54 -16.95 2.12
CA ARG A 54 7.94 -17.26 2.50
C ARG A 54 8.21 -18.76 2.57
N LEU A 55 7.21 -19.57 2.89
CA LEU A 55 7.33 -21.03 2.85
C LEU A 55 7.40 -21.56 1.42
N VAL A 56 6.59 -21.02 0.51
CA VAL A 56 6.59 -21.45 -0.91
C VAL A 56 7.89 -21.09 -1.63
N ASN A 57 8.47 -19.93 -1.35
CA ASN A 57 9.73 -19.52 -1.99
C ASN A 57 11.00 -19.96 -1.24
N GLY A 58 10.86 -20.76 -0.17
CA GLY A 58 11.98 -21.30 0.59
C GLY A 58 12.68 -20.31 1.52
N LEU A 59 12.22 -19.06 1.65
CA LEU A 59 12.78 -18.12 2.63
C LEU A 59 12.58 -18.58 4.08
N VAL A 60 11.53 -19.35 4.32
CA VAL A 60 11.34 -20.14 5.53
C VAL A 60 11.63 -21.61 5.16
N PRO A 61 12.47 -22.33 5.90
CA PRO A 61 13.21 -21.91 7.10
C PRO A 61 14.61 -21.32 6.81
N HIS A 62 15.06 -21.26 5.53
CA HIS A 62 16.47 -20.98 5.20
C HIS A 62 16.96 -19.57 5.62
N PHE A 63 16.11 -18.56 5.50
CA PHE A 63 16.45 -17.17 5.84
C PHE A 63 15.76 -16.70 7.12
N TYR A 64 14.53 -17.15 7.33
CA TYR A 64 13.76 -16.87 8.55
C TYR A 64 13.66 -18.15 9.38
N PRO A 65 14.49 -18.30 10.44
CA PRO A 65 14.46 -19.49 11.28
C PRO A 65 13.17 -19.58 12.09
N GLY A 66 12.79 -20.81 12.41
CA GLY A 66 11.61 -21.10 13.20
C GLY A 66 11.31 -22.59 13.31
N LYS A 67 10.27 -22.92 14.06
CA LYS A 67 9.82 -24.31 14.20
C LYS A 67 8.80 -24.62 13.12
N LEU A 68 9.16 -25.54 12.24
CA LEU A 68 8.33 -26.04 11.16
C LEU A 68 7.88 -27.47 11.46
N CYS A 69 6.56 -27.74 11.38
CA CYS A 69 5.96 -29.05 11.40
C CYS A 69 5.13 -29.22 10.13
N GLY A 70 5.04 -30.45 9.61
CA GLY A 70 4.40 -30.71 8.32
C GLY A 70 5.31 -30.40 7.13
N GLU A 71 4.74 -30.31 5.94
CA GLU A 71 5.48 -30.20 4.69
C GLU A 71 4.89 -29.17 3.74
N VAL A 72 5.77 -28.50 2.98
CA VAL A 72 5.42 -27.73 1.77
C VAL A 72 6.07 -28.40 0.59
N LEU A 73 5.25 -28.85 -0.36
CA LEU A 73 5.72 -29.54 -1.54
C LEU A 73 5.55 -28.65 -2.79
N LEU A 74 6.58 -28.60 -3.61
CA LEU A 74 6.59 -27.96 -4.92
C LEU A 74 6.85 -29.06 -5.95
N ASP A 75 5.85 -29.38 -6.78
CA ASP A 75 5.86 -30.50 -7.72
C ASP A 75 6.26 -31.83 -7.06
N GLY A 76 5.71 -32.08 -5.85
CA GLY A 76 5.97 -33.29 -5.06
C GLY A 76 7.30 -33.33 -4.31
N ARG A 77 8.15 -32.30 -4.42
CA ARG A 77 9.43 -32.17 -3.71
C ARG A 77 9.29 -31.23 -2.52
N ASN A 78 9.81 -31.61 -1.36
CA ASN A 78 9.76 -30.77 -0.17
C ASN A 78 10.64 -29.51 -0.35
N VAL A 79 10.03 -28.32 -0.24
CA VAL A 79 10.70 -27.02 -0.44
C VAL A 79 11.90 -26.84 0.50
N SER A 80 11.83 -27.37 1.73
CA SER A 80 12.93 -27.28 2.70
C SER A 80 14.19 -28.10 2.27
N GLU A 81 14.03 -29.03 1.34
CA GLU A 81 15.10 -29.88 0.82
C GLU A 81 15.63 -29.42 -0.55
N ILE A 82 14.87 -28.51 -1.22
CA ILE A 82 15.27 -27.96 -2.51
C ILE A 82 16.28 -26.82 -2.29
N PRO A 83 17.44 -26.83 -2.96
CA PRO A 83 18.35 -25.68 -2.89
C PRO A 83 17.66 -24.38 -3.33
N MET A 84 17.92 -23.27 -2.66
CA MET A 84 17.22 -22.00 -2.92
C MET A 84 17.32 -21.53 -4.37
N TYR A 85 18.44 -21.78 -5.07
CA TYR A 85 18.59 -21.41 -6.47
C TYR A 85 17.68 -22.22 -7.41
N GLU A 86 17.37 -23.49 -7.06
CA GLU A 86 16.38 -24.29 -7.78
C GLU A 86 14.97 -23.78 -7.49
N THR A 87 14.63 -23.55 -6.22
CA THR A 87 13.34 -22.96 -5.84
C THR A 87 13.11 -21.64 -6.57
N ALA A 88 14.10 -20.73 -6.58
CA ALA A 88 14.02 -19.46 -7.30
C ALA A 88 13.88 -19.60 -8.82
N SER A 89 14.22 -20.76 -9.39
CA SER A 89 13.99 -21.04 -10.81
C SER A 89 12.57 -21.49 -11.13
N LEU A 90 11.88 -22.08 -10.17
CA LEU A 90 10.50 -22.59 -10.28
C LEU A 90 9.48 -21.56 -9.80
N VAL A 91 9.82 -20.83 -8.74
CA VAL A 91 8.95 -19.84 -8.07
C VAL A 91 9.52 -18.45 -8.25
N GLY A 92 8.86 -17.63 -9.05
CA GLY A 92 9.18 -16.23 -9.22
C GLY A 92 8.41 -15.38 -8.20
N SER A 93 9.12 -14.68 -7.31
CA SER A 93 8.52 -13.89 -6.24
C SER A 93 8.56 -12.39 -6.54
N VAL A 94 7.42 -11.72 -6.36
CA VAL A 94 7.30 -10.25 -6.38
C VAL A 94 6.91 -9.81 -4.97
N PHE A 95 7.82 -9.08 -4.30
CA PHE A 95 7.63 -8.66 -2.91
C PHE A 95 6.79 -7.38 -2.81
N GLN A 96 6.16 -7.18 -1.66
CA GLN A 96 5.38 -5.99 -1.32
C GLN A 96 6.15 -4.68 -1.54
N ASN A 97 7.44 -4.65 -1.15
CA ASN A 97 8.31 -3.50 -1.40
C ASN A 97 9.32 -3.84 -2.51
N PRO A 98 9.14 -3.34 -3.73
CA PRO A 98 10.04 -3.65 -4.84
C PRO A 98 11.49 -3.19 -4.58
N ARG A 99 11.71 -2.17 -3.73
CA ARG A 99 13.06 -1.67 -3.40
C ARG A 99 13.93 -2.72 -2.70
N THR A 100 13.32 -3.65 -1.97
CA THR A 100 14.06 -4.72 -1.27
C THR A 100 14.47 -5.85 -2.20
N GLN A 101 13.97 -5.83 -3.45
CA GLN A 101 14.23 -6.85 -4.47
C GLN A 101 15.37 -6.45 -5.42
N PHE A 102 15.67 -5.15 -5.53
CA PHE A 102 16.64 -4.65 -6.51
C PHE A 102 18.08 -4.79 -6.07
N PHE A 103 18.91 -5.28 -6.98
CA PHE A 103 20.36 -5.43 -6.83
C PHE A 103 21.14 -4.48 -7.75
N ASN A 104 20.54 -4.04 -8.86
CA ASN A 104 21.18 -3.23 -9.88
C ASN A 104 20.74 -1.76 -9.82
N VAL A 105 21.51 -0.90 -10.50
CA VAL A 105 21.24 0.54 -10.60
C VAL A 105 20.37 0.86 -11.80
N ASP A 106 20.50 0.11 -12.88
CA ASP A 106 19.75 0.30 -14.12
C ASP A 106 18.74 -0.82 -14.36
N THR A 107 17.70 -0.48 -15.10
CA THR A 107 16.52 -1.33 -15.32
C THR A 107 16.82 -2.56 -16.17
N ASP A 108 17.69 -2.46 -17.18
CA ASP A 108 17.98 -3.59 -18.06
C ASP A 108 18.82 -4.65 -17.33
N SER A 109 19.83 -4.22 -16.56
CA SER A 109 20.64 -5.11 -15.70
C SER A 109 19.77 -5.77 -14.62
N GLU A 110 18.77 -5.05 -14.09
CA GLU A 110 17.84 -5.65 -13.10
C GLU A 110 16.94 -6.72 -13.70
N ILE A 111 16.42 -6.50 -14.90
CA ILE A 111 15.62 -7.51 -15.61
C ILE A 111 16.49 -8.72 -16.00
N ALA A 112 17.75 -8.48 -16.35
CA ALA A 112 18.71 -9.51 -16.73
C ALA A 112 19.22 -10.34 -15.54
N PHE A 113 19.21 -9.79 -14.32
CA PHE A 113 19.89 -10.33 -13.15
C PHE A 113 19.61 -11.82 -12.87
N GLY A 114 18.33 -12.20 -12.89
CA GLY A 114 17.94 -13.61 -12.69
C GLY A 114 18.42 -14.55 -13.81
N LEU A 115 18.49 -14.05 -15.05
CA LEU A 115 18.98 -14.80 -16.20
C LEU A 115 20.50 -14.98 -16.15
N GLU A 116 21.23 -13.95 -15.73
CA GLU A 116 22.69 -13.98 -15.52
C GLU A 116 23.05 -14.99 -14.44
N ASN A 117 22.36 -14.99 -13.31
CA ASN A 117 22.57 -15.97 -12.23
C ASN A 117 22.31 -17.42 -12.65
N ARG A 118 21.50 -17.62 -13.70
CA ARG A 118 21.23 -18.94 -14.33
C ARG A 118 22.18 -19.25 -15.49
N ALA A 119 23.22 -18.42 -15.69
CA ALA A 119 24.23 -18.55 -16.74
C ALA A 119 23.67 -18.68 -18.16
N PHE A 120 22.57 -17.96 -18.47
CA PHE A 120 22.08 -17.87 -19.85
C PHE A 120 23.12 -17.18 -20.75
N PRO A 121 23.26 -17.61 -22.02
CA PRO A 121 24.09 -16.91 -23.00
C PRO A 121 23.62 -15.45 -23.19
N ARG A 122 24.59 -14.53 -23.42
CA ARG A 122 24.30 -13.09 -23.53
C ARG A 122 23.22 -12.76 -24.56
N GLU A 123 23.25 -13.39 -25.72
CA GLU A 123 22.25 -13.19 -26.79
C GLU A 123 20.84 -13.54 -26.30
N GLN A 124 20.68 -14.63 -25.58
CA GLN A 124 19.40 -15.05 -25.00
C GLN A 124 18.94 -14.10 -23.89
N ILE A 125 19.86 -13.54 -23.08
CA ILE A 125 19.54 -12.55 -22.05
C ILE A 125 19.01 -11.28 -22.74
N GLU A 126 19.71 -10.76 -23.74
CA GLU A 126 19.27 -9.55 -24.48
C GLU A 126 17.89 -9.75 -25.12
N GLU A 127 17.65 -10.91 -25.73
CA GLU A 127 16.34 -11.27 -26.31
C GLU A 127 15.23 -11.34 -25.26
N LYS A 128 15.47 -12.04 -24.12
CA LYS A 128 14.47 -12.19 -23.06
C LYS A 128 14.14 -10.87 -22.38
N VAL A 129 15.13 -10.01 -22.15
CA VAL A 129 14.93 -8.66 -21.59
C VAL A 129 14.10 -7.81 -22.56
N ALA A 130 14.40 -7.86 -23.85
CA ALA A 130 13.63 -7.11 -24.87
C ALA A 130 12.17 -7.62 -24.97
N ASN A 131 11.99 -8.94 -24.96
CA ASN A 131 10.66 -9.56 -25.01
C ASN A 131 9.85 -9.21 -23.75
N ALA A 132 10.44 -9.30 -22.55
CA ALA A 132 9.79 -8.92 -21.31
C ALA A 132 9.38 -7.44 -21.32
N ALA A 133 10.24 -6.54 -21.80
CA ALA A 133 9.93 -5.12 -21.91
C ALA A 133 8.75 -4.86 -22.87
N LYS A 134 8.71 -5.56 -23.99
CA LYS A 134 7.64 -5.44 -24.99
C LYS A 134 6.31 -6.01 -24.46
N ASP A 135 6.31 -7.23 -23.91
CA ASP A 135 5.09 -7.91 -23.43
C ASP A 135 4.43 -7.14 -22.28
N LEU A 136 5.24 -6.53 -21.42
CA LEU A 136 4.78 -5.73 -20.29
C LEU A 136 4.61 -4.25 -20.61
N LYS A 137 4.87 -3.83 -21.86
CA LYS A 137 4.74 -2.42 -22.34
C LYS A 137 5.56 -1.45 -21.49
N ILE A 138 6.81 -1.79 -21.23
CA ILE A 138 7.75 -0.99 -20.42
C ILE A 138 9.02 -0.59 -21.18
N GLU A 139 8.98 -0.59 -22.52
CA GLU A 139 10.14 -0.24 -23.37
C GLU A 139 10.67 1.17 -23.02
N ASN A 140 9.79 2.08 -22.63
CA ASN A 140 10.15 3.44 -22.20
C ASN A 140 10.89 3.51 -20.86
N LEU A 141 10.95 2.40 -20.12
CA LEU A 141 11.67 2.30 -18.85
C LEU A 141 13.07 1.69 -19.02
N ARG A 142 13.41 1.16 -20.20
CA ARG A 142 14.70 0.56 -20.47
C ARG A 142 15.85 1.56 -20.37
N GLY A 143 17.00 1.09 -19.88
CA GLY A 143 18.21 1.90 -19.71
C GLY A 143 18.09 3.05 -18.70
N ARG A 144 17.07 3.07 -17.85
CA ARG A 144 16.86 4.11 -16.84
C ARG A 144 17.45 3.71 -15.50
N ASN A 145 17.81 4.73 -14.71
CA ASN A 145 18.23 4.52 -13.34
C ASN A 145 17.02 4.19 -12.45
N ILE A 146 17.05 3.04 -11.75
CA ILE A 146 15.97 2.54 -10.89
C ILE A 146 15.62 3.52 -9.77
N PHE A 147 16.60 4.23 -9.22
CA PHE A 147 16.34 5.20 -8.14
C PHE A 147 15.55 6.41 -8.61
N SER A 148 15.55 6.71 -9.91
CA SER A 148 14.76 7.79 -10.51
C SER A 148 13.31 7.41 -10.83
N LEU A 149 12.97 6.13 -10.74
CA LEU A 149 11.64 5.61 -11.06
C LEU A 149 10.63 5.89 -9.93
N SER A 150 9.38 6.10 -10.33
CA SER A 150 8.23 6.12 -9.41
C SER A 150 7.98 4.76 -8.78
N GLY A 151 7.15 4.69 -7.74
CA GLY A 151 6.77 3.42 -7.09
C GLY A 151 6.15 2.42 -8.06
N GLY A 152 5.22 2.85 -8.90
CA GLY A 152 4.58 1.99 -9.91
C GLY A 152 5.54 1.53 -11.01
N GLU A 153 6.46 2.39 -11.48
CA GLU A 153 7.50 2.00 -12.44
C GLU A 153 8.44 0.96 -11.82
N LYS A 154 8.83 1.12 -10.55
CA LYS A 154 9.63 0.12 -9.81
C LYS A 154 8.92 -1.22 -9.73
N GLN A 155 7.62 -1.23 -9.43
CA GLN A 155 6.85 -2.46 -9.38
C GLN A 155 6.83 -3.17 -10.75
N LYS A 156 6.69 -2.40 -11.84
CA LYS A 156 6.76 -2.96 -13.20
C LYS A 156 8.12 -3.58 -13.51
N ILE A 157 9.22 -2.97 -13.07
CA ILE A 157 10.57 -3.54 -13.24
C ILE A 157 10.75 -4.80 -12.38
N ALA A 158 10.30 -4.80 -11.12
CA ALA A 158 10.34 -5.99 -10.27
C ALA A 158 9.52 -7.16 -10.85
N PHE A 159 8.37 -6.85 -11.43
CA PHE A 159 7.57 -7.85 -12.14
C PHE A 159 8.28 -8.35 -13.40
N ALA A 160 8.90 -7.45 -14.18
CA ALA A 160 9.62 -7.78 -15.41
C ALA A 160 10.85 -8.68 -15.16
N SER A 161 11.59 -8.46 -14.06
CA SER A 161 12.73 -9.31 -13.69
C SER A 161 12.30 -10.75 -13.42
N VAL A 162 11.15 -10.92 -12.77
CA VAL A 162 10.54 -12.24 -12.55
C VAL A 162 9.99 -12.83 -13.85
N TYR A 163 9.28 -12.02 -14.64
CA TYR A 163 8.68 -12.45 -15.91
C TYR A 163 9.72 -12.96 -16.91
N ALA A 164 10.86 -12.27 -17.03
CA ALA A 164 11.95 -12.66 -17.94
C ALA A 164 12.52 -14.07 -17.65
N MET A 165 12.50 -14.47 -16.37
CA MET A 165 12.92 -15.82 -15.94
C MET A 165 11.92 -16.92 -16.33
N ASN A 166 10.68 -16.55 -16.63
CA ASN A 166 9.58 -17.43 -17.04
C ASN A 166 9.32 -18.62 -16.07
N PRO A 167 9.16 -18.38 -14.76
CA PRO A 167 8.90 -19.47 -13.80
C PRO A 167 7.56 -20.16 -14.05
N SER A 168 7.35 -21.34 -13.46
CA SER A 168 6.06 -22.05 -13.49
C SER A 168 5.07 -21.46 -12.48
N VAL A 169 5.56 -20.97 -11.34
CA VAL A 169 4.78 -20.39 -10.26
C VAL A 169 5.13 -18.92 -10.09
N TYR A 170 4.12 -18.07 -10.06
CA TYR A 170 4.24 -16.64 -9.70
C TYR A 170 3.66 -16.41 -8.31
N LEU A 171 4.48 -15.90 -7.43
CA LEU A 171 4.15 -15.60 -6.06
C LEU A 171 4.19 -14.07 -5.85
N LEU A 172 3.04 -13.47 -5.52
CA LEU A 172 2.94 -12.02 -5.36
C LEU A 172 2.44 -11.69 -3.96
N ASP A 173 3.20 -10.88 -3.23
CA ASP A 173 2.85 -10.43 -1.88
C ASP A 173 2.46 -8.95 -1.89
N GLU A 174 1.18 -8.66 -1.79
CA GLU A 174 0.55 -7.32 -1.82
C GLU A 174 1.06 -6.42 -2.96
N PRO A 175 1.06 -6.89 -4.22
CA PRO A 175 1.69 -6.18 -5.33
C PRO A 175 1.00 -4.85 -5.67
N SER A 176 -0.23 -4.61 -5.23
CA SER A 176 -0.97 -3.37 -5.50
C SER A 176 -0.83 -2.29 -4.43
N SER A 177 -0.16 -2.56 -3.31
CA SER A 177 -0.19 -1.70 -2.10
C SER A 177 0.21 -0.24 -2.34
N ASN A 178 1.14 0.03 -3.26
CA ASN A 178 1.66 1.38 -3.57
C ASN A 178 1.35 1.84 -5.00
N LEU A 179 0.39 1.19 -5.66
CA LEU A 179 0.03 1.47 -7.04
C LEU A 179 -1.16 2.43 -7.15
N ASP A 180 -1.08 3.36 -8.11
CA ASP A 180 -2.24 4.09 -8.60
C ASP A 180 -3.16 3.17 -9.44
N MET A 181 -4.35 3.64 -9.75
CA MET A 181 -5.35 2.81 -10.44
C MET A 181 -4.89 2.37 -11.83
N GLU A 182 -4.17 3.22 -12.57
CA GLU A 182 -3.59 2.87 -13.88
C GLU A 182 -2.58 1.72 -13.74
N SER A 183 -1.73 1.78 -12.73
CA SER A 183 -0.75 0.72 -12.43
C SER A 183 -1.43 -0.56 -11.97
N VAL A 184 -2.53 -0.47 -11.19
CA VAL A 184 -3.35 -1.64 -10.81
C VAL A 184 -4.00 -2.28 -12.03
N ALA A 185 -4.56 -1.50 -12.96
CA ALA A 185 -5.14 -2.02 -14.21
C ALA A 185 -4.06 -2.68 -15.10
N SER A 186 -2.85 -2.10 -15.15
CA SER A 186 -1.70 -2.71 -15.82
C SER A 186 -1.33 -4.05 -15.19
N LEU A 187 -1.22 -4.11 -13.85
CA LEU A 187 -0.95 -5.35 -13.11
C LEU A 187 -2.03 -6.40 -13.37
N GLN A 188 -3.31 -6.01 -13.36
CA GLN A 188 -4.42 -6.90 -13.70
C GLN A 188 -4.24 -7.52 -15.09
N SER A 189 -3.87 -6.70 -16.08
CA SER A 189 -3.64 -7.17 -17.45
C SER A 189 -2.49 -8.18 -17.52
N HIS A 190 -1.39 -7.94 -16.77
CA HIS A 190 -0.26 -8.86 -16.70
C HIS A 190 -0.65 -10.19 -16.03
N LEU A 191 -1.46 -10.16 -14.97
CA LEU A 191 -1.95 -11.37 -14.32
C LEU A 191 -2.87 -12.20 -15.25
N LYS A 192 -3.75 -11.53 -16.01
CA LYS A 192 -4.59 -12.18 -17.04
C LYS A 192 -3.72 -12.85 -18.12
N MET A 193 -2.64 -12.19 -18.54
CA MET A 193 -1.69 -12.76 -19.50
C MET A 193 -1.00 -14.00 -18.93
N LEU A 194 -0.47 -13.97 -17.69
CA LEU A 194 0.14 -15.12 -17.05
C LEU A 194 -0.84 -16.30 -16.94
N LYS A 195 -2.08 -16.03 -16.53
CA LYS A 195 -3.12 -17.05 -16.45
C LYS A 195 -3.42 -17.69 -17.81
N SER A 196 -3.50 -16.87 -18.88
CA SER A 196 -3.70 -17.38 -20.25
C SER A 196 -2.53 -18.23 -20.76
N GLN A 197 -1.32 -18.06 -20.20
CA GLN A 197 -0.14 -18.86 -20.47
C GLN A 197 -0.08 -20.15 -19.61
N GLY A 198 -1.10 -20.44 -18.81
CA GLY A 198 -1.17 -21.59 -17.93
C GLY A 198 -0.24 -21.52 -16.71
N LYS A 199 0.20 -20.33 -16.31
CA LYS A 199 1.04 -20.14 -15.12
C LYS A 199 0.23 -20.27 -13.84
N THR A 200 0.82 -20.90 -12.83
CA THR A 200 0.25 -20.97 -11.49
C THR A 200 0.52 -19.66 -10.76
N ILE A 201 -0.51 -19.07 -10.17
CA ILE A 201 -0.42 -17.77 -9.50
C ILE A 201 -0.92 -17.92 -8.07
N LEU A 202 -0.06 -17.60 -7.11
CA LEU A 202 -0.44 -17.45 -5.70
C LEU A 202 -0.24 -15.99 -5.31
N ILE A 203 -1.32 -15.28 -5.04
CA ILE A 203 -1.32 -13.86 -4.76
C ILE A 203 -1.89 -13.56 -3.37
N VAL A 204 -1.16 -12.82 -2.56
CA VAL A 204 -1.62 -12.25 -1.29
C VAL A 204 -2.09 -10.84 -1.55
N GLU A 205 -3.32 -10.51 -1.18
CA GLU A 205 -3.87 -9.17 -1.44
C GLU A 205 -4.96 -8.75 -0.45
N HIS A 206 -5.02 -7.43 -0.22
CA HIS A 206 -6.10 -6.77 0.49
C HIS A 206 -7.09 -6.07 -0.46
N ARG A 207 -6.63 -5.50 -1.57
CA ARG A 207 -7.47 -4.89 -2.61
C ARG A 207 -8.02 -5.99 -3.52
N LEU A 208 -9.28 -6.38 -3.32
CA LEU A 208 -9.84 -7.55 -3.99
C LEU A 208 -10.42 -7.25 -5.39
N HIS A 209 -10.95 -6.05 -5.59
CA HIS A 209 -11.76 -5.68 -6.76
C HIS A 209 -11.13 -6.01 -8.12
N TYR A 210 -9.82 -5.82 -8.28
CA TYR A 210 -9.15 -6.05 -9.56
C TYR A 210 -8.80 -7.53 -9.82
N LEU A 211 -8.96 -8.41 -8.83
CA LEU A 211 -8.65 -9.83 -8.93
C LEU A 211 -9.88 -10.73 -9.17
N MET A 212 -11.09 -10.18 -9.03
CA MET A 212 -12.31 -10.99 -9.09
C MET A 212 -12.56 -11.68 -10.43
N ASP A 213 -12.04 -11.12 -11.53
CA ASP A 213 -12.09 -11.73 -12.87
C ASP A 213 -10.93 -12.71 -13.14
N ILE A 214 -9.98 -12.83 -12.22
CA ILE A 214 -8.75 -13.59 -12.43
C ILE A 214 -8.67 -14.79 -11.49
N ALA A 215 -8.95 -14.59 -10.22
CA ALA A 215 -8.85 -15.62 -9.20
C ALA A 215 -9.85 -16.75 -9.46
N ASP A 216 -9.38 -18.00 -9.36
CA ASP A 216 -10.22 -19.20 -9.42
C ASP A 216 -10.75 -19.54 -8.02
N ARG A 217 -9.89 -19.36 -7.01
CA ARG A 217 -10.22 -19.60 -5.61
C ARG A 217 -9.72 -18.48 -4.71
N ILE A 218 -10.46 -18.26 -3.63
CA ILE A 218 -10.15 -17.27 -2.61
C ILE A 218 -10.07 -17.96 -1.25
N ILE A 219 -8.85 -17.96 -0.70
CA ILE A 219 -8.55 -18.55 0.61
C ILE A 219 -8.56 -17.43 1.65
N VAL A 220 -9.41 -17.53 2.64
CA VAL A 220 -9.49 -16.57 3.75
C VAL A 220 -8.75 -17.15 4.95
N LEU A 221 -7.65 -16.48 5.33
CA LEU A 221 -6.90 -16.78 6.54
C LEU A 221 -7.40 -15.97 7.72
N ASN A 222 -7.41 -16.60 8.89
CA ASN A 222 -7.63 -15.91 10.16
C ASN A 222 -6.81 -16.61 11.25
N GLU A 223 -6.05 -15.83 12.03
CA GLU A 223 -5.26 -16.33 13.18
C GLU A 223 -4.42 -17.57 12.84
N GLY A 224 -3.68 -17.53 11.75
CA GLY A 224 -2.80 -18.61 11.32
C GLY A 224 -3.49 -19.85 10.73
N ARG A 225 -4.81 -19.84 10.51
CA ARG A 225 -5.59 -20.98 9.98
C ARG A 225 -6.33 -20.59 8.71
N ILE A 226 -6.57 -21.57 7.85
CA ILE A 226 -7.52 -21.42 6.74
C ILE A 226 -8.94 -21.46 7.34
N LYS A 227 -9.61 -20.32 7.31
CA LYS A 227 -10.99 -20.20 7.79
C LYS A 227 -12.00 -20.67 6.77
N LYS A 228 -11.76 -20.32 5.51
CA LYS A 228 -12.63 -20.64 4.37
C LYS A 228 -11.82 -20.74 3.09
N ASP A 229 -12.30 -21.59 2.21
CA ASP A 229 -11.84 -21.79 0.85
C ASP A 229 -13.07 -21.67 -0.06
N TYR A 230 -13.09 -20.61 -0.87
CA TYR A 230 -14.21 -20.27 -1.75
C TYR A 230 -13.79 -20.41 -3.20
N SER A 231 -14.66 -20.95 -4.04
CA SER A 231 -14.58 -20.65 -5.48
C SER A 231 -14.86 -19.16 -5.72
N ALA A 232 -14.37 -18.59 -6.82
CA ALA A 232 -14.63 -17.19 -7.18
C ALA A 232 -16.14 -16.87 -7.20
N ARG A 233 -16.95 -17.81 -7.68
CA ARG A 233 -18.42 -17.65 -7.75
C ARG A 233 -19.06 -17.58 -6.37
N GLU A 234 -18.68 -18.46 -5.45
CA GLU A 234 -19.18 -18.45 -4.08
C GLU A 234 -18.77 -17.15 -3.37
N PHE A 235 -17.51 -16.73 -3.51
CA PHE A 235 -17.00 -15.50 -2.90
C PHE A 235 -17.73 -14.25 -3.39
N LEU A 236 -18.01 -14.15 -4.68
CA LEU A 236 -18.78 -13.04 -5.26
C LEU A 236 -20.25 -13.02 -4.82
N SER A 237 -20.80 -14.15 -4.38
CA SER A 237 -22.18 -14.25 -3.85
C SER A 237 -22.31 -13.79 -2.40
N LEU A 238 -21.18 -13.61 -1.68
CA LEU A 238 -21.18 -13.12 -0.30
C LEU A 238 -21.73 -11.69 -0.24
N SER A 239 -22.52 -11.41 0.79
CA SER A 239 -22.94 -10.05 1.10
C SER A 239 -21.77 -9.18 1.55
N ASP A 240 -21.92 -7.86 1.44
CA ASP A 240 -20.91 -6.91 1.91
C ASP A 240 -20.68 -7.04 3.43
N GLU A 241 -21.74 -7.36 4.18
CA GLU A 241 -21.66 -7.56 5.63
C GLU A 241 -20.84 -8.79 5.99
N GLU A 242 -21.05 -9.93 5.30
CA GLU A 242 -20.25 -11.15 5.50
C GLU A 242 -18.77 -10.90 5.20
N ARG A 243 -18.47 -10.23 4.07
CA ARG A 243 -17.07 -9.90 3.73
C ARG A 243 -16.42 -8.99 4.78
N ARG A 244 -17.11 -7.92 5.18
CA ARG A 244 -16.62 -6.98 6.20
C ARG A 244 -16.42 -7.65 7.56
N SER A 245 -17.28 -8.59 7.95
CA SER A 245 -17.11 -9.37 9.19
C SER A 245 -15.82 -10.21 9.20
N MET A 246 -15.36 -10.64 8.03
CA MET A 246 -14.08 -11.31 7.84
C MET A 246 -12.87 -10.36 7.74
N GLY A 247 -13.09 -9.04 7.80
CA GLY A 247 -12.05 -8.03 7.65
C GLY A 247 -11.62 -7.80 6.20
N LEU A 248 -12.47 -8.16 5.23
CA LEU A 248 -12.17 -8.10 3.80
C LEU A 248 -12.70 -6.82 3.16
N ARG A 249 -11.94 -6.29 2.20
CA ARG A 249 -12.25 -5.09 1.43
C ARG A 249 -13.30 -5.38 0.35
N THR A 250 -13.80 -4.31 -0.26
CA THR A 250 -14.83 -4.44 -1.30
C THR A 250 -14.31 -5.19 -2.55
N THR A 251 -15.20 -5.97 -3.17
CA THR A 251 -14.96 -6.63 -4.45
C THR A 251 -15.44 -5.79 -5.64
N ASP A 252 -16.22 -4.74 -5.39
CA ASP A 252 -16.75 -3.85 -6.42
C ASP A 252 -16.79 -2.41 -5.92
N LEU A 253 -15.83 -1.61 -6.39
CA LEU A 253 -15.71 -0.20 -6.03
C LEU A 253 -16.91 0.65 -6.47
N ARG A 254 -17.70 0.19 -7.45
CA ARG A 254 -18.88 0.92 -7.94
C ARG A 254 -20.01 0.96 -6.90
N LYS A 255 -20.00 0.07 -5.92
CA LYS A 255 -20.95 0.02 -4.80
C LYS A 255 -20.63 1.02 -3.70
N GLU A 256 -19.39 1.49 -3.62
CA GLU A 256 -18.98 2.49 -2.63
C GLU A 256 -19.40 3.90 -3.10
N LEU A 257 -19.99 4.66 -2.18
CA LEU A 257 -20.49 6.01 -2.48
C LEU A 257 -19.80 7.04 -1.59
N PRO A 258 -19.39 8.19 -2.15
CA PRO A 258 -18.78 9.27 -1.38
C PRO A 258 -19.67 9.76 -0.24
N LEU A 259 -19.08 10.16 0.87
CA LEU A 259 -19.78 10.85 1.96
C LEU A 259 -20.40 12.14 1.43
N VAL A 260 -21.66 12.36 1.78
CA VAL A 260 -22.36 13.59 1.44
C VAL A 260 -22.20 14.58 2.57
N THR A 261 -21.68 15.76 2.24
CA THR A 261 -21.58 16.87 3.20
C THR A 261 -22.73 17.84 3.01
N SER A 262 -23.29 18.35 4.12
CA SER A 262 -24.23 19.46 4.09
C SER A 262 -23.45 20.73 3.74
N GLY A 263 -23.68 21.29 2.55
CA GLY A 263 -22.96 22.43 1.99
C GLY A 263 -23.19 23.75 2.75
N LYS A 264 -22.78 23.81 4.02
CA LYS A 264 -22.69 25.08 4.74
C LYS A 264 -21.45 25.81 4.25
N GLU A 265 -21.59 27.06 3.83
CA GLU A 265 -20.46 27.96 3.61
C GLU A 265 -19.71 28.09 4.93
N GLN A 266 -18.45 27.69 4.91
CA GLN A 266 -17.54 27.81 6.05
C GLN A 266 -16.52 28.91 5.77
N GLU A 267 -16.09 29.60 6.82
CA GLU A 267 -15.04 30.64 6.68
C GLU A 267 -13.73 30.03 6.18
N THR A 268 -13.10 30.73 5.24
CA THR A 268 -11.80 30.32 4.68
C THR A 268 -10.73 30.46 5.74
N TRP A 269 -10.10 29.34 6.10
CA TRP A 269 -9.00 29.31 7.07
C TRP A 269 -7.62 29.30 6.41
N LEU A 270 -7.44 28.59 5.29
CA LEU A 270 -6.19 28.50 4.54
C LEU A 270 -6.43 28.76 3.05
N GLU A 271 -5.64 29.64 2.45
CA GLU A 271 -5.75 30.02 1.04
C GLU A 271 -4.36 30.06 0.40
N PRO A 272 -3.95 29.08 -0.41
CA PRO A 272 -2.88 29.26 -1.40
C PRO A 272 -3.36 30.24 -2.48
N LYS A 273 -2.57 31.28 -2.75
CA LYS A 273 -2.88 32.33 -3.72
C LYS A 273 -1.76 32.48 -4.73
N ASN A 274 -2.06 32.21 -5.99
CA ASN A 274 -1.12 32.22 -7.13
C ASN A 274 0.14 31.39 -6.82
N VAL A 275 -0.04 30.23 -6.18
CA VAL A 275 1.07 29.39 -5.75
C VAL A 275 1.57 28.56 -6.93
N SER A 276 2.87 28.69 -7.24
CA SER A 276 3.56 27.81 -8.20
C SER A 276 4.73 27.13 -7.52
N LEU A 277 4.89 25.83 -7.78
CA LEU A 277 5.86 24.96 -7.17
C LEU A 277 6.86 24.45 -8.19
N PHE A 278 8.14 24.51 -7.85
CA PHE A 278 9.22 24.14 -8.76
C PHE A 278 10.08 23.03 -8.13
N TYR A 279 10.69 22.23 -8.97
CA TYR A 279 11.71 21.26 -8.58
C TYR A 279 12.89 21.38 -9.55
N LYS A 280 14.07 21.74 -9.04
CA LYS A 280 15.26 22.06 -9.86
C LYS A 280 14.93 23.07 -10.98
N LYS A 281 14.22 24.12 -10.65
CA LYS A 281 13.74 25.19 -11.54
C LYS A 281 12.70 24.76 -12.59
N LYS A 282 12.32 23.48 -12.67
CA LYS A 282 11.22 23.03 -13.53
C LYS A 282 9.90 23.18 -12.77
N ALA A 283 8.90 23.78 -13.42
CA ALA A 283 7.57 23.87 -12.85
C ALA A 283 6.96 22.48 -12.67
N VAL A 284 6.36 22.23 -11.51
CA VAL A 284 5.64 21.00 -11.17
C VAL A 284 4.15 21.29 -11.07
N LEU A 285 3.80 22.40 -10.42
CA LEU A 285 2.44 22.90 -10.31
C LEU A 285 2.47 24.42 -10.49
N GLU A 286 1.51 24.97 -11.22
CA GLU A 286 1.46 26.39 -11.55
C GLU A 286 0.11 27.01 -11.16
N ASN A 287 0.16 28.26 -10.72
CA ASN A 287 -0.99 29.12 -10.50
C ASN A 287 -2.12 28.51 -9.63
N ILE A 288 -1.76 27.81 -8.56
CA ILE A 288 -2.72 27.20 -7.65
C ILE A 288 -3.43 28.27 -6.86
N ASN A 289 -4.74 28.27 -6.93
CA ASN A 289 -5.65 29.07 -6.14
C ASN A 289 -6.74 28.18 -5.57
N ALA A 290 -6.86 28.12 -4.25
CA ALA A 290 -7.88 27.33 -3.56
C ALA A 290 -8.18 27.91 -2.18
N LYS A 291 -9.34 27.59 -1.63
CA LYS A 291 -9.76 28.00 -0.29
C LYS A 291 -10.17 26.78 0.52
N PHE A 292 -9.66 26.70 1.73
CA PHE A 292 -9.89 25.55 2.61
C PHE A 292 -10.43 26.04 3.95
N SER A 293 -11.40 25.28 4.48
CA SER A 293 -12.12 25.62 5.72
C SER A 293 -11.83 24.57 6.81
N GLN A 294 -12.04 24.94 8.05
CA GLN A 294 -11.88 24.03 9.18
C GLN A 294 -12.88 22.86 9.09
N GLY A 295 -12.42 21.67 9.47
CA GLY A 295 -13.22 20.45 9.42
C GLY A 295 -13.31 19.80 8.05
N GLU A 296 -12.73 20.38 6.99
CA GLU A 296 -12.68 19.72 5.69
C GLU A 296 -11.69 18.55 5.65
N VAL A 297 -12.09 17.48 4.97
CA VAL A 297 -11.22 16.35 4.59
C VAL A 297 -11.09 16.35 3.08
N ILE A 298 -9.93 16.79 2.59
CA ILE A 298 -9.69 17.06 1.18
C ILE A 298 -8.83 15.94 0.59
N ALA A 299 -9.37 15.19 -0.36
CA ALA A 299 -8.59 14.22 -1.15
C ALA A 299 -7.78 14.94 -2.23
N LEU A 300 -6.50 14.59 -2.35
CA LEU A 300 -5.61 14.98 -3.45
C LEU A 300 -5.48 13.80 -4.41
N VAL A 301 -6.11 13.88 -5.58
CA VAL A 301 -6.22 12.80 -6.55
C VAL A 301 -5.51 13.20 -7.86
N GLY A 302 -4.96 12.23 -8.57
CA GLY A 302 -4.24 12.44 -9.84
C GLY A 302 -3.17 11.37 -10.04
N LYS A 303 -2.62 11.27 -11.24
CA LYS A 303 -1.57 10.30 -11.59
C LYS A 303 -0.32 10.45 -10.72
N ASN A 304 0.48 9.39 -10.64
CA ASN A 304 1.77 9.46 -9.97
C ASN A 304 2.69 10.45 -10.69
N GLY A 305 3.42 11.27 -9.90
CA GLY A 305 4.32 12.30 -10.44
C GLY A 305 3.66 13.64 -10.80
N VAL A 306 2.31 13.78 -10.72
CA VAL A 306 1.61 15.04 -11.08
C VAL A 306 1.82 16.19 -10.08
N GLY A 307 2.46 15.93 -8.93
CA GLY A 307 2.78 16.97 -7.95
C GLY A 307 1.99 16.93 -6.64
N LYS A 308 1.16 15.91 -6.38
CA LYS A 308 0.38 15.78 -5.13
C LYS A 308 1.25 15.90 -3.87
N THR A 309 2.29 15.08 -3.75
CA THR A 309 3.24 15.13 -2.62
C THR A 309 4.02 16.46 -2.57
N THR A 310 4.30 17.09 -3.73
CA THR A 310 4.94 18.42 -3.77
C THR A 310 4.02 19.48 -3.19
N PHE A 311 2.73 19.47 -3.55
CA PHE A 311 1.72 20.35 -2.97
C PHE A 311 1.56 20.12 -1.47
N SER A 312 1.49 18.85 -1.06
CA SER A 312 1.44 18.45 0.33
C SER A 312 2.60 19.02 1.15
N ARG A 313 3.82 18.87 0.66
CA ARG A 313 5.02 19.45 1.28
C ARG A 313 5.00 20.96 1.31
N ALA A 314 4.44 21.61 0.29
CA ALA A 314 4.29 23.07 0.24
C ALA A 314 3.32 23.57 1.29
N LEU A 315 2.16 22.92 1.48
CA LEU A 315 1.20 23.20 2.55
C LEU A 315 1.85 23.11 3.93
N CYS A 316 2.66 22.09 4.18
CA CYS A 316 3.38 21.91 5.44
C CYS A 316 4.65 22.78 5.58
N GLY A 317 4.97 23.64 4.60
CA GLY A 317 6.19 24.44 4.62
C GLY A 317 7.48 23.65 4.50
N LEU A 318 7.44 22.43 3.96
CA LEU A 318 8.60 21.56 3.75
C LEU A 318 9.23 21.76 2.37
N HIS A 319 8.47 22.23 1.38
CA HIS A 319 8.98 22.55 0.05
C HIS A 319 9.71 23.90 0.04
N LYS A 320 10.76 24.05 -0.80
CA LYS A 320 11.63 25.22 -0.82
C LYS A 320 11.36 26.15 -1.99
N GLU A 321 11.12 25.63 -3.17
CA GLU A 321 11.03 26.38 -4.44
C GLU A 321 9.57 26.73 -4.73
N ILE A 322 9.09 27.83 -4.11
CA ILE A 322 7.69 28.30 -4.15
C ILE A 322 7.66 29.76 -4.66
N LYS A 323 6.70 30.06 -5.55
CA LYS A 323 6.23 31.42 -5.84
C LYS A 323 4.77 31.53 -5.39
N GLY A 324 4.30 32.74 -5.07
CA GLY A 324 2.97 32.98 -4.52
C GLY A 324 2.90 32.88 -3.01
N ASP A 325 1.73 33.06 -2.45
CA ASP A 325 1.50 33.23 -1.03
C ASP A 325 0.55 32.18 -0.45
N PHE A 326 0.72 31.89 0.83
CA PHE A 326 -0.25 31.14 1.63
C PHE A 326 -0.83 32.08 2.67
N LEU A 327 -2.15 32.20 2.69
CA LEU A 327 -2.87 33.03 3.63
C LEU A 327 -3.59 32.18 4.67
N ARG A 328 -3.61 32.64 5.92
CA ARG A 328 -4.45 32.11 6.99
C ARG A 328 -5.30 33.25 7.51
N ASP A 329 -6.61 33.06 7.55
CA ASP A 329 -7.58 34.10 7.95
C ASP A 329 -7.30 35.44 7.24
N GLY A 330 -7.04 35.37 5.91
CA GLY A 330 -6.72 36.51 5.06
C GLY A 330 -5.34 37.14 5.24
N ARG A 331 -4.46 36.62 6.11
CA ARG A 331 -3.10 37.13 6.35
C ARG A 331 -2.03 36.18 5.82
N ILE A 332 -1.03 36.74 5.15
CA ILE A 332 0.09 35.93 4.62
C ILE A 332 0.84 35.26 5.78
N ILE A 333 1.08 33.96 5.66
CA ILE A 333 1.80 33.17 6.65
C ILE A 333 3.15 32.69 6.12
N SER A 334 4.17 32.74 6.98
CA SER A 334 5.52 32.30 6.64
C SER A 334 5.64 30.79 6.55
N LYS A 335 6.73 30.33 5.92
CA LYS A 335 7.14 28.92 5.92
C LYS A 335 7.20 28.33 7.33
N LYS A 336 7.82 29.06 8.29
CA LYS A 336 7.94 28.62 9.71
C LYS A 336 6.56 28.48 10.37
N THR A 337 5.63 29.38 10.07
CA THR A 337 4.26 29.31 10.58
C THR A 337 3.56 28.04 10.07
N ARG A 338 3.67 27.73 8.76
CA ARG A 338 3.10 26.50 8.19
C ARG A 338 3.66 25.24 8.86
N GLN A 339 4.97 25.15 9.06
CA GLN A 339 5.61 24.04 9.79
C GLN A 339 5.12 23.90 11.23
N LYS A 340 4.82 25.02 11.90
CA LYS A 340 4.34 25.02 13.29
C LYS A 340 2.92 24.49 13.41
N ILE A 341 2.03 24.83 12.45
CA ILE A 341 0.60 24.48 12.51
C ILE A 341 0.28 23.13 11.83
N SER A 342 1.22 22.55 11.09
CA SER A 342 1.00 21.33 10.30
C SER A 342 1.79 20.13 10.80
N TYR A 343 1.29 18.96 10.45
CA TYR A 343 1.99 17.67 10.54
C TYR A 343 1.74 16.88 9.25
N MET A 344 2.73 16.15 8.79
CA MET A 344 2.64 15.32 7.59
C MET A 344 3.03 13.88 7.91
N VAL A 345 2.12 12.96 7.69
CA VAL A 345 2.38 11.51 7.68
C VAL A 345 2.83 11.15 6.27
N MET A 346 4.04 10.62 6.14
CA MET A 346 4.67 10.30 4.86
C MET A 346 4.20 8.94 4.32
N GLN A 347 4.28 8.76 3.01
CA GLN A 347 3.99 7.49 2.34
C GLN A 347 4.92 6.36 2.84
N ASP A 348 6.21 6.63 2.95
CA ASP A 348 7.18 5.69 3.54
C ASP A 348 7.43 6.08 5.00
N VAL A 349 6.65 5.48 5.88
CA VAL A 349 6.68 5.74 7.32
C VAL A 349 8.01 5.39 8.00
N ASN A 350 8.89 4.61 7.35
CA ASN A 350 10.21 4.31 7.91
C ASN A 350 11.10 5.54 8.02
N TYR A 351 10.81 6.63 7.28
CA TYR A 351 11.55 7.88 7.36
C TYR A 351 11.08 8.83 8.46
N GLU A 352 10.06 8.48 9.23
CA GLU A 352 9.50 9.35 10.25
C GLU A 352 9.36 8.71 11.64
N LEU A 353 9.75 7.44 11.80
CA LEU A 353 9.70 6.71 13.06
C LEU A 353 11.12 6.55 13.61
N PHE A 354 11.44 7.29 14.68
CA PHE A 354 12.81 7.43 15.21
C PHE A 354 12.99 7.02 16.67
N ALA A 355 11.89 6.91 17.45
CA ALA A 355 12.00 6.66 18.88
C ALA A 355 12.37 5.20 19.20
N GLU A 356 12.81 4.97 20.41
CA GLU A 356 13.23 3.65 20.92
C GLU A 356 12.06 2.69 21.13
N SER A 357 10.82 3.20 21.28
CA SER A 357 9.61 2.40 21.43
C SER A 357 8.39 3.05 20.78
N VAL A 358 7.37 2.24 20.50
CA VAL A 358 6.07 2.71 19.96
C VAL A 358 5.45 3.78 20.86
N LYS A 359 5.49 3.59 22.18
CA LYS A 359 4.98 4.55 23.14
C LYS A 359 5.79 5.84 23.13
N ALA A 360 7.10 5.75 23.07
CA ALA A 360 7.99 6.90 22.96
C ALA A 360 7.75 7.68 21.66
N GLU A 361 7.53 6.98 20.53
CA GLU A 361 7.20 7.59 19.24
C GLU A 361 5.92 8.43 19.30
N CYS A 362 4.88 7.92 19.95
CA CYS A 362 3.62 8.65 20.15
C CYS A 362 3.79 9.96 20.93
N SER A 363 4.90 10.15 21.62
CA SER A 363 5.21 11.35 22.40
C SER A 363 6.39 12.15 21.85
N PHE A 364 7.04 11.63 20.80
CA PHE A 364 8.28 12.19 20.28
C PHE A 364 8.09 13.61 19.75
N GLY A 365 8.93 14.55 20.19
CA GLY A 365 8.88 15.95 19.78
C GLY A 365 7.67 16.74 20.27
N ILE A 366 6.80 16.14 21.10
CA ILE A 366 5.62 16.80 21.67
C ILE A 366 5.96 17.33 23.06
N LYS A 367 5.81 18.65 23.23
CA LYS A 367 5.99 19.28 24.53
C LYS A 367 4.78 19.01 25.42
N ASN A 368 4.98 18.34 26.56
CA ASN A 368 3.94 17.90 27.49
C ASN A 368 2.85 17.04 26.79
N PRO A 369 3.18 15.81 26.36
CA PRO A 369 2.22 14.92 25.73
C PRO A 369 1.11 14.55 26.74
N ASP A 370 -0.13 14.48 26.23
CA ASP A 370 -1.30 14.07 26.99
C ASP A 370 -1.31 12.54 27.09
N ALA A 371 -0.95 12.01 28.27
CA ALA A 371 -0.83 10.57 28.49
C ALA A 371 -2.14 9.81 28.24
N ASN A 372 -3.30 10.43 28.54
CA ASN A 372 -4.60 9.81 28.30
C ASN A 372 -4.87 9.71 26.79
N LEU A 373 -4.63 10.80 26.04
CA LEU A 373 -4.78 10.82 24.58
C LEU A 373 -3.83 9.81 23.92
N VAL A 374 -2.59 9.67 24.41
CA VAL A 374 -1.64 8.66 23.91
C VAL A 374 -2.19 7.26 24.13
N ALA A 375 -2.65 6.94 25.38
CA ALA A 375 -3.18 5.62 25.70
C ALA A 375 -4.44 5.29 24.88
N GLU A 376 -5.39 6.23 24.79
CA GLU A 376 -6.62 6.06 24.00
C GLU A 376 -6.31 5.84 22.52
N THR A 377 -5.39 6.63 21.95
CA THR A 377 -5.02 6.51 20.54
C THR A 377 -4.32 5.19 20.23
N MET A 378 -3.40 4.77 21.10
CA MET A 378 -2.72 3.48 20.97
C MET A 378 -3.73 2.30 21.07
N ALA A 379 -4.69 2.38 21.99
CA ALA A 379 -5.74 1.35 22.10
C ALA A 379 -6.64 1.32 20.87
N ALA A 380 -7.08 2.49 20.37
CA ALA A 380 -7.95 2.60 19.20
C ALA A 380 -7.31 2.04 17.91
N LEU A 381 -5.98 2.09 17.82
CA LEU A 381 -5.20 1.59 16.67
C LEU A 381 -4.53 0.22 16.95
N GLU A 382 -4.87 -0.43 18.07
CA GLU A 382 -4.30 -1.74 18.47
C GLU A 382 -2.77 -1.74 18.54
N LEU A 383 -2.20 -0.67 19.04
CA LEU A 383 -0.76 -0.52 19.22
C LEU A 383 -0.30 -0.84 20.65
N THR A 384 -1.23 -0.94 21.60
CA THR A 384 -0.94 -1.20 23.03
C THR A 384 -0.09 -2.45 23.25
N PRO A 385 -0.33 -3.59 22.56
CA PRO A 385 0.50 -4.78 22.73
C PRO A 385 1.94 -4.63 22.27
N PHE A 386 2.22 -3.56 21.52
CA PHE A 386 3.54 -3.28 20.94
C PHE A 386 4.23 -2.08 21.60
N SER A 387 3.68 -1.54 22.72
CA SER A 387 4.09 -0.27 23.32
C SER A 387 5.58 -0.14 23.56
N GLU A 388 6.22 -1.21 24.03
CA GLU A 388 7.65 -1.26 24.39
C GLU A 388 8.54 -1.74 23.22
N ARG A 389 7.94 -2.12 22.08
CA ARG A 389 8.71 -2.58 20.92
C ARG A 389 9.29 -1.40 20.13
N HIS A 390 10.47 -1.61 19.56
CA HIS A 390 11.07 -0.63 18.64
C HIS A 390 10.23 -0.53 17.36
N PRO A 391 9.89 0.68 16.85
CA PRO A 391 9.07 0.88 15.66
C PRO A 391 9.56 0.10 14.43
N GLY A 392 10.88 -0.05 14.28
CA GLY A 392 11.50 -0.81 13.21
C GLY A 392 11.07 -2.28 13.13
N THR A 393 10.65 -2.89 14.26
CA THR A 393 10.23 -4.30 14.34
C THR A 393 8.77 -4.54 13.99
N LEU A 394 8.00 -3.46 13.78
CA LEU A 394 6.60 -3.53 13.42
C LEU A 394 6.40 -3.95 11.96
N SER A 395 5.27 -4.59 11.67
CA SER A 395 4.84 -4.81 10.29
C SER A 395 4.50 -3.49 9.58
N GLY A 396 4.45 -3.49 8.25
CA GLY A 396 4.10 -2.31 7.46
C GLY A 396 2.80 -1.64 7.90
N GLY A 397 1.72 -2.42 8.07
CA GLY A 397 0.43 -1.91 8.54
C GLY A 397 0.46 -1.39 9.98
N GLN A 398 1.26 -2.00 10.87
CA GLN A 398 1.44 -1.49 12.23
C GLN A 398 2.19 -0.16 12.25
N LYS A 399 3.24 -0.01 11.43
CA LYS A 399 3.97 1.25 11.25
C LYS A 399 3.06 2.35 10.71
N GLN A 400 2.21 2.02 9.75
CA GLN A 400 1.24 2.97 9.18
C GLN A 400 0.26 3.46 10.25
N ARG A 401 -0.29 2.54 11.06
CA ARG A 401 -1.16 2.92 12.19
C ARG A 401 -0.43 3.77 13.23
N LEU A 402 0.84 3.49 13.49
CA LEU A 402 1.67 4.30 14.42
C LEU A 402 1.85 5.72 13.90
N ALA A 403 2.17 5.91 12.63
CA ALA A 403 2.31 7.25 12.04
C ALA A 403 1.00 8.06 12.10
N VAL A 404 -0.15 7.39 11.87
CA VAL A 404 -1.48 8.01 12.05
C VAL A 404 -1.72 8.37 13.52
N ALA A 405 -1.29 7.51 14.48
CA ALA A 405 -1.40 7.80 15.92
C ALA A 405 -0.64 9.09 16.28
N VAL A 406 0.60 9.22 15.81
CA VAL A 406 1.39 10.45 16.02
C VAL A 406 0.68 11.68 15.44
N GLY A 407 0.11 11.54 14.22
CA GLY A 407 -0.69 12.60 13.59
C GLY A 407 -1.88 13.07 14.44
N GLN A 408 -2.56 12.15 15.12
CA GLN A 408 -3.65 12.47 16.05
C GLN A 408 -3.15 13.16 17.32
N ILE A 409 -2.05 12.65 17.90
CA ILE A 409 -1.53 13.12 19.21
C ILE A 409 -0.85 14.48 19.12
N CYS A 410 -0.26 14.83 17.98
CA CYS A 410 0.50 16.08 17.81
C CYS A 410 -0.34 17.37 17.90
N LYS A 411 -1.66 17.28 17.97
CA LYS A 411 -2.63 18.40 18.15
C LYS A 411 -2.44 19.55 17.15
N LYS A 412 -1.96 19.27 15.93
CA LYS A 412 -1.80 20.28 14.87
C LYS A 412 -3.15 20.65 14.27
N GLU A 413 -3.21 21.83 13.64
CA GLU A 413 -4.42 22.37 13.00
C GLU A 413 -4.60 21.84 11.58
N LEU A 414 -3.49 21.60 10.87
CA LEU A 414 -3.40 21.06 9.55
C LEU A 414 -2.69 19.69 9.59
N ILE A 415 -3.34 18.63 9.15
CA ILE A 415 -2.74 17.31 9.11
C ILE A 415 -2.83 16.77 7.68
N LEU A 416 -1.73 16.23 7.22
CA LEU A 416 -1.60 15.69 5.89
C LEU A 416 -1.23 14.22 5.97
N PHE A 417 -1.95 13.40 5.24
CA PHE A 417 -1.70 11.97 5.11
C PHE A 417 -1.33 11.64 3.65
N ASP A 418 -0.18 11.03 3.44
CA ASP A 418 0.26 10.57 2.13
C ASP A 418 0.12 9.04 2.07
N GLU A 419 -0.93 8.54 1.38
CA GLU A 419 -1.32 7.12 1.24
C GLU A 419 -1.49 6.39 2.59
N PRO A 420 -2.35 6.86 3.51
CA PRO A 420 -2.44 6.32 4.88
C PRO A 420 -3.01 4.90 5.00
N THR A 421 -3.55 4.35 3.92
CA THR A 421 -4.19 3.01 3.90
C THR A 421 -3.44 1.99 3.05
N SER A 422 -2.23 2.32 2.59
CA SER A 422 -1.42 1.41 1.80
C SER A 422 -1.12 0.12 2.57
N GLY A 423 -1.46 -1.05 1.99
CA GLY A 423 -1.26 -2.36 2.63
C GLY A 423 -2.15 -2.63 3.86
N LEU A 424 -3.24 -1.87 4.06
CA LEU A 424 -4.17 -2.11 5.16
C LEU A 424 -5.35 -2.99 4.73
N ASP A 425 -5.71 -3.93 5.60
CA ASP A 425 -6.98 -4.64 5.56
C ASP A 425 -8.17 -3.72 5.84
N TYR A 426 -9.39 -4.24 5.66
CA TYR A 426 -10.61 -3.48 5.87
C TYR A 426 -10.72 -2.90 7.29
N GLU A 427 -10.43 -3.69 8.31
CA GLU A 427 -10.58 -3.28 9.70
C GLU A 427 -9.57 -2.21 10.10
N SER A 428 -8.31 -2.38 9.68
CA SER A 428 -7.25 -1.37 9.89
C SER A 428 -7.54 -0.07 9.14
N MET A 429 -8.02 -0.15 7.90
CA MET A 429 -8.49 1.01 7.13
C MET A 429 -9.63 1.74 7.84
N GLU A 430 -10.64 1.02 8.34
CA GLU A 430 -11.78 1.63 9.05
C GLU A 430 -11.35 2.32 10.37
N LYS A 431 -10.35 1.77 11.09
CA LYS A 431 -9.76 2.43 12.26
C LYS A 431 -9.11 3.76 11.90
N VAL A 432 -8.35 3.80 10.80
CA VAL A 432 -7.77 5.05 10.27
C VAL A 432 -8.88 6.02 9.86
N ALA A 433 -9.92 5.54 9.17
CA ALA A 433 -11.06 6.35 8.77
C ALA A 433 -11.79 6.99 9.97
N LYS A 434 -11.97 6.24 11.06
CA LYS A 434 -12.56 6.77 12.31
C LYS A 434 -11.72 7.91 12.90
N ILE A 435 -10.39 7.78 12.88
CA ILE A 435 -9.49 8.83 13.36
C ILE A 435 -9.59 10.08 12.47
N VAL A 436 -9.58 9.92 11.16
CA VAL A 436 -9.73 11.03 10.21
C VAL A 436 -11.04 11.77 10.47
N ARG A 437 -12.17 11.07 10.62
CA ARG A 437 -13.46 11.69 10.95
C ARG A 437 -13.43 12.43 12.29
N LYS A 438 -12.88 11.81 13.35
CA LYS A 438 -12.72 12.46 14.66
C LYS A 438 -11.89 13.74 14.59
N LEU A 439 -10.81 13.75 13.82
CA LEU A 439 -9.98 14.95 13.61
C LEU A 439 -10.75 16.06 12.86
N SER A 440 -11.53 15.69 11.83
CA SER A 440 -12.41 16.61 11.09
C SER A 440 -13.46 17.24 12.01
N GLU A 441 -14.12 16.43 12.85
CA GLU A 441 -15.10 16.91 13.85
C GLU A 441 -14.49 17.86 14.89
N GLN A 442 -13.20 17.73 15.16
CA GLN A 442 -12.42 18.65 16.01
C GLN A 442 -12.01 19.95 15.29
N GLY A 443 -12.48 20.17 14.05
CA GLY A 443 -12.16 21.36 13.26
C GLY A 443 -10.78 21.35 12.61
N LYS A 444 -10.08 20.19 12.54
CA LYS A 444 -8.80 20.08 11.82
C LYS A 444 -9.04 20.11 10.33
N ILE A 445 -8.12 20.70 9.57
CA ILE A 445 -8.09 20.58 8.11
C ILE A 445 -7.21 19.40 7.76
N LEU A 446 -7.76 18.47 6.97
CA LEU A 446 -7.08 17.23 6.60
C LEU A 446 -6.91 17.16 5.10
N PHE A 447 -5.67 16.93 4.64
CA PHE A 447 -5.38 16.62 3.26
C PHE A 447 -4.95 15.16 3.18
N ILE A 448 -5.52 14.43 2.24
CA ILE A 448 -5.26 13.02 2.05
C ILE A 448 -4.87 12.76 0.60
N VAL A 449 -3.61 12.42 0.35
CA VAL A 449 -3.21 11.85 -0.92
C VAL A 449 -3.65 10.39 -0.89
N THR A 450 -4.50 9.96 -1.81
CA THR A 450 -4.93 8.57 -1.85
C THR A 450 -5.38 8.11 -3.23
N HIS A 451 -5.09 6.85 -3.52
CA HIS A 451 -5.61 6.07 -4.65
C HIS A 451 -6.64 5.03 -4.19
N ASP A 452 -7.04 5.07 -2.93
CA ASP A 452 -7.97 4.17 -2.29
C ASP A 452 -9.38 4.76 -2.31
N TYR A 453 -10.18 4.38 -3.30
CA TYR A 453 -11.55 4.89 -3.46
C TYR A 453 -12.48 4.49 -2.31
N GLU A 454 -12.29 3.27 -1.74
CA GLU A 454 -13.07 2.81 -0.59
C GLU A 454 -12.80 3.68 0.64
N PHE A 455 -11.54 4.04 0.89
CA PHE A 455 -11.17 4.96 1.97
C PHE A 455 -11.65 6.39 1.71
N PHE A 456 -11.50 6.87 0.46
CA PHE A 456 -12.04 8.17 0.03
C PHE A 456 -13.53 8.28 0.36
N CYS A 457 -14.33 7.30 -0.02
CA CYS A 457 -15.78 7.28 0.22
C CYS A 457 -16.15 7.32 1.72
N ARG A 458 -15.25 6.89 2.60
CA ARG A 458 -15.50 6.84 4.05
C ARG A 458 -15.03 8.07 4.81
N THR A 459 -14.20 8.91 4.19
CA THR A 459 -13.51 9.99 4.91
C THR A 459 -13.59 11.34 4.27
N CYS A 460 -13.53 11.43 2.94
CA CYS A 460 -13.33 12.69 2.26
C CYS A 460 -14.63 13.44 1.99
N SER A 461 -14.60 14.73 2.25
CA SER A 461 -15.71 15.68 2.01
C SER A 461 -15.54 16.46 0.71
N ARG A 462 -14.31 16.48 0.16
CA ARG A 462 -13.93 17.26 -1.02
C ARG A 462 -12.81 16.56 -1.78
N MET A 463 -12.76 16.76 -3.09
CA MET A 463 -11.76 16.17 -3.97
C MET A 463 -11.10 17.26 -4.82
N LEU A 464 -9.77 17.34 -4.77
CA LEU A 464 -8.95 18.11 -5.72
C LEU A 464 -8.29 17.15 -6.71
N VAL A 465 -8.55 17.35 -7.98
CA VAL A 465 -7.96 16.58 -9.07
C VAL A 465 -6.81 17.36 -9.67
N PHE A 466 -5.62 16.77 -9.64
CA PHE A 466 -4.41 17.32 -10.23
C PHE A 466 -4.15 16.70 -11.61
N SER A 467 -3.99 17.55 -12.62
CA SER A 467 -3.58 17.14 -13.96
C SER A 467 -2.76 18.27 -14.62
N ASP A 468 -1.81 17.90 -15.47
CA ASP A 468 -1.04 18.81 -16.32
C ASP A 468 -0.42 20.02 -15.60
N GLY A 469 -0.03 19.82 -14.34
CA GLY A 469 0.63 20.85 -13.53
C GLY A 469 -0.29 21.86 -12.85
N GLU A 470 -1.60 21.59 -12.80
CA GLU A 470 -2.59 22.47 -12.14
C GLU A 470 -3.67 21.68 -11.39
N ILE A 471 -4.53 22.39 -10.63
CA ILE A 471 -5.76 21.82 -10.11
C ILE A 471 -6.81 21.88 -11.21
N HIS A 472 -7.04 20.73 -11.85
CA HIS A 472 -8.01 20.58 -12.92
C HIS A 472 -9.46 20.68 -12.43
N CYS A 473 -9.73 20.15 -11.24
CA CYS A 473 -11.08 20.10 -10.68
C CYS A 473 -11.05 20.21 -9.15
N ASP A 474 -12.05 20.88 -8.59
CA ASP A 474 -12.25 21.10 -7.16
C ASP A 474 -13.74 20.87 -6.83
N LEU A 475 -14.06 19.72 -6.23
CA LEU A 475 -15.42 19.27 -6.01
C LEU A 475 -15.70 18.96 -4.54
N GLN A 476 -16.74 19.58 -4.00
CA GLN A 476 -17.34 19.14 -2.74
C GLN A 476 -18.16 17.88 -2.96
N CYS A 477 -18.07 16.91 -2.04
CA CYS A 477 -18.87 15.68 -2.12
C CYS A 477 -20.33 15.95 -1.76
N ARG A 478 -21.20 15.99 -2.78
CA ARG A 478 -22.64 16.25 -2.66
C ARG A 478 -23.44 15.09 -3.22
N ALA A 479 -24.72 15.03 -2.86
CA ALA A 479 -25.63 13.96 -3.34
C ALA A 479 -25.76 13.94 -4.86
N GLU A 480 -25.76 15.13 -5.48
CA GLU A 480 -25.95 15.32 -6.92
C GLU A 480 -24.72 14.95 -7.77
N ASN A 481 -23.50 14.98 -7.22
CA ASN A 481 -22.26 14.78 -8.00
C ASN A 481 -21.48 13.49 -7.66
N LYS A 482 -22.09 12.54 -6.99
CA LYS A 482 -21.45 11.28 -6.60
C LYS A 482 -20.87 10.52 -7.79
N GLU A 483 -21.62 10.46 -8.88
CA GLU A 483 -21.21 9.76 -10.08
C GLU A 483 -20.08 10.49 -10.81
N GLU A 484 -20.13 11.82 -10.88
CA GLU A 484 -19.07 12.65 -11.43
C GLU A 484 -17.77 12.48 -10.62
N ILE A 485 -17.86 12.51 -9.29
CA ILE A 485 -16.72 12.26 -8.40
C ILE A 485 -16.12 10.88 -8.66
N ARG A 486 -16.96 9.85 -8.78
CA ARG A 486 -16.50 8.49 -9.08
C ARG A 486 -15.75 8.46 -10.41
N GLN A 487 -16.35 8.98 -11.46
CA GLN A 487 -15.75 8.99 -12.79
C GLN A 487 -14.43 9.76 -12.80
N LEU A 488 -14.38 10.92 -12.17
CA LEU A 488 -13.16 11.72 -12.07
C LEU A 488 -12.07 11.04 -11.23
N PHE A 489 -12.46 10.36 -10.13
CA PHE A 489 -11.50 9.61 -9.31
C PHE A 489 -10.82 8.51 -10.14
N PHE A 490 -11.59 7.73 -10.89
CA PHE A 490 -11.06 6.67 -11.75
C PHE A 490 -10.31 7.21 -12.96
N SER A 491 -10.82 8.22 -13.66
CA SER A 491 -10.15 8.81 -14.83
C SER A 491 -8.87 9.55 -14.45
N ALA A 492 -8.87 10.31 -13.35
CA ALA A 492 -7.68 10.98 -12.83
C ALA A 492 -6.62 9.97 -12.34
N ALA A 493 -7.07 8.79 -11.94
CA ALA A 493 -6.21 7.68 -11.58
C ALA A 493 -5.78 6.81 -12.78
N GLY A 494 -6.29 7.08 -14.00
CA GLY A 494 -5.83 6.45 -15.25
C GLY A 494 -6.69 5.32 -15.80
N GLU A 495 -7.86 5.02 -15.23
CA GLU A 495 -8.82 4.11 -15.86
C GLU A 495 -9.61 4.85 -16.96
N LYS A 496 -9.63 4.24 -18.17
CA LYS A 496 -10.49 4.68 -19.28
C LYS A 496 -11.85 3.99 -19.20
#